data_e898b2c613f20dca5c21133362b8b2b0
#
_entry.id   e898b2c613f20dca5c21133362b8b2b0
#
_cell.length_a   1.000
_cell.length_b   1.000
_cell.length_c   1.000
_cell.angle_alpha   90.00
_cell.angle_beta   90.00
_cell.angle_gamma   90.00
#
_symmetry.space_group_name_H-M   'P 1'
#
loop_
_entity.id
_entity.type
_entity.pdbx_description
1 polymer ?
#
loop_
_entity_poly.entity_id
_entity_poly.type
_entity_poly.pdbx_seq_one_letter_code
_entity_poly.pdbx_strand_id
1 'polypeptide(L)'
;MRIVKDTNIDFMRQRKLALILSAVVIFSGVTSLLINGGPKLSIDFKGGTLVSVQFTEEMDILAVRTAMDNVNIDGQVFDFSKEEIKHFGELGAVLIRVPHIEDAPNNFAQKIVDHIYNAFPGKVPENKTDFILGKGTVSPKIGSELSGKAVMAIISSLGLILLYISIRFEFRFALGAIAALTHDVLVTLGIFSLLGYEISLPIIAAFLTIVGYSLNDTIVIFDRIRENIKLSKRDTYSEIVNRSMNESLSRTIVTSLTTFIVVFILWFFGGEVIHNFALAMIIGVIVGTYSSIYIASPIVIHLHDNAIK
;
A
#
# COMPACT_ATOMS: atom_id res chain seq x y z
N MET A 1 -22.89 -1.74 22.44
CA MET A 1 -23.44 -0.40 22.14
C MET A 1 -23.55 -0.29 20.61
N ARG A 2 -24.74 -0.15 20.02
CA ARG A 2 -24.88 0.08 18.57
C ARG A 2 -24.63 1.57 18.30
N ILE A 3 -23.52 1.92 17.66
CA ILE A 3 -23.19 3.31 17.30
C ILE A 3 -24.11 3.81 16.19
N VAL A 4 -24.48 2.93 15.27
CA VAL A 4 -25.43 3.22 14.19
C VAL A 4 -26.72 2.47 14.51
N LYS A 5 -27.85 3.21 14.64
CA LYS A 5 -29.18 2.63 14.82
C LYS A 5 -29.60 1.89 13.55
N ASP A 6 -30.64 1.09 13.63
CA ASP A 6 -31.15 0.30 12.51
C ASP A 6 -31.25 1.15 11.23
N THR A 7 -30.37 0.86 10.27
CA THR A 7 -30.31 1.53 8.98
C THR A 7 -31.13 0.74 7.95
N ASN A 8 -31.71 1.47 7.02
CA ASN A 8 -32.41 0.87 5.87
C ASN A 8 -31.92 1.55 4.58
N ILE A 9 -30.61 1.46 4.34
CA ILE A 9 -29.95 2.03 3.17
C ILE A 9 -30.09 1.04 2.02
N ASP A 10 -30.52 1.51 0.86
CA ASP A 10 -30.56 0.70 -0.37
C ASP A 10 -29.20 0.75 -1.08
N PHE A 11 -28.27 -0.08 -0.61
CA PHE A 11 -26.91 -0.19 -1.19
C PHE A 11 -26.97 -0.74 -2.63
N MET A 12 -27.89 -1.66 -2.87
CA MET A 12 -27.98 -2.33 -4.19
C MET A 12 -28.48 -1.41 -5.29
N ARG A 13 -29.25 -0.38 -4.97
CA ARG A 13 -29.64 0.68 -5.92
C ARG A 13 -28.43 1.45 -6.42
N GLN A 14 -27.44 1.69 -5.55
CA GLN A 14 -26.25 2.49 -5.86
C GLN A 14 -25.12 1.67 -6.50
N ARG A 15 -25.26 0.33 -6.61
CA ARG A 15 -24.18 -0.57 -7.08
C ARG A 15 -23.58 -0.19 -8.43
N LYS A 16 -24.40 0.30 -9.38
CA LYS A 16 -23.92 0.71 -10.73
C LYS A 16 -23.00 1.92 -10.64
N LEU A 17 -23.37 2.93 -9.85
CA LEU A 17 -22.55 4.13 -9.65
C LEU A 17 -21.23 3.77 -8.95
N ALA A 18 -21.30 2.95 -7.93
CA ALA A 18 -20.12 2.46 -7.21
C ALA A 18 -19.17 1.68 -8.13
N LEU A 19 -19.67 0.75 -8.94
CA LEU A 19 -18.87 0.02 -9.93
C LEU A 19 -18.21 0.94 -10.96
N ILE A 20 -18.92 1.97 -11.44
CA ILE A 20 -18.36 2.97 -12.35
C ILE A 20 -17.23 3.74 -11.66
N LEU A 21 -17.41 4.18 -10.41
CA LEU A 21 -16.39 4.88 -9.65
C LEU A 21 -15.13 3.99 -9.49
N SER A 22 -15.31 2.74 -9.08
CA SER A 22 -14.21 1.77 -8.99
C SER A 22 -13.49 1.58 -10.31
N ALA A 23 -14.24 1.43 -11.40
CA ALA A 23 -13.67 1.27 -12.74
C ALA A 23 -12.85 2.49 -13.17
N VAL A 24 -13.32 3.71 -12.89
CA VAL A 24 -12.58 4.96 -13.17
C VAL A 24 -11.28 5.02 -12.36
N VAL A 25 -11.33 4.72 -11.06
CA VAL A 25 -10.13 4.75 -10.20
C VAL A 25 -9.11 3.69 -10.65
N ILE A 26 -9.54 2.46 -10.90
CA ILE A 26 -8.66 1.40 -11.38
C ILE A 26 -8.09 1.75 -12.76
N PHE A 27 -8.92 2.23 -13.69
CA PHE A 27 -8.48 2.62 -15.02
C PHE A 27 -7.43 3.74 -14.96
N SER A 28 -7.64 4.76 -14.13
CA SER A 28 -6.68 5.86 -13.92
C SER A 28 -5.36 5.33 -13.34
N GLY A 29 -5.44 4.43 -12.35
CA GLY A 29 -4.27 3.80 -11.73
C GLY A 29 -3.49 2.92 -12.72
N VAL A 30 -4.18 2.08 -13.49
CA VAL A 30 -3.57 1.23 -14.54
C VAL A 30 -2.94 2.10 -15.63
N THR A 31 -3.61 3.16 -16.06
CA THR A 31 -3.06 4.10 -17.05
C THR A 31 -1.78 4.75 -16.52
N SER A 32 -1.77 5.20 -15.27
CA SER A 32 -0.55 5.72 -14.62
C SER A 32 0.58 4.69 -14.59
N LEU A 33 0.29 3.44 -14.23
CA LEU A 33 1.28 2.36 -14.25
C LEU A 33 1.85 2.11 -15.66
N LEU A 34 1.01 2.13 -16.68
CA LEU A 34 1.45 1.94 -18.07
C LEU A 34 2.32 3.09 -18.57
N ILE A 35 1.94 4.33 -18.28
CA ILE A 35 2.71 5.53 -18.66
C ILE A 35 4.08 5.53 -17.97
N ASN A 36 4.15 5.15 -16.70
CA ASN A 36 5.38 5.12 -15.91
C ASN A 36 6.22 3.85 -16.12
N GLY A 37 5.80 2.92 -16.99
CA GLY A 37 6.53 1.66 -17.25
C GLY A 37 6.46 0.66 -16.10
N GLY A 38 5.47 0.76 -15.22
CA GLY A 38 5.25 -0.07 -14.05
C GLY A 38 5.23 0.69 -12.73
N PRO A 39 5.14 -0.01 -11.59
CA PRO A 39 5.22 0.62 -10.28
C PRO A 39 6.64 1.14 -10.00
N LYS A 40 6.72 2.28 -9.34
CA LYS A 40 8.01 2.82 -8.89
C LYS A 40 8.55 1.95 -7.75
N LEU A 41 9.54 1.11 -8.06
CA LEU A 41 10.13 0.18 -7.09
C LEU A 41 11.24 0.87 -6.30
N SER A 42 11.31 0.58 -4.98
CA SER A 42 12.39 1.03 -4.10
C SER A 42 13.69 0.26 -4.37
N ILE A 43 14.77 0.65 -3.67
CA ILE A 43 16.04 -0.08 -3.72
C ILE A 43 15.93 -1.52 -3.24
N ASP A 44 14.90 -1.85 -2.43
CA ASP A 44 14.64 -3.23 -1.98
C ASP A 44 14.49 -4.19 -3.16
N PHE A 45 13.97 -3.70 -4.29
CA PHE A 45 13.69 -4.49 -5.48
C PHE A 45 14.63 -4.21 -6.66
N LYS A 46 15.06 -2.96 -6.82
CA LYS A 46 15.97 -2.56 -7.92
C LYS A 46 17.43 -2.76 -7.58
N GLY A 47 17.77 -2.82 -6.31
CA GLY A 47 19.12 -2.66 -5.83
C GLY A 47 19.53 -1.19 -5.81
N GLY A 48 20.67 -0.90 -5.19
CA GLY A 48 21.23 0.45 -5.06
C GLY A 48 21.65 0.77 -3.64
N THR A 49 22.06 2.00 -3.44
CA THR A 49 22.47 2.54 -2.13
C THR A 49 21.56 3.69 -1.74
N LEU A 50 21.01 3.62 -0.54
CA LEU A 50 20.20 4.67 0.07
C LEU A 50 20.99 5.29 1.21
N VAL A 51 21.02 6.62 1.24
CA VAL A 51 21.58 7.41 2.33
C VAL A 51 20.56 8.46 2.73
N SER A 52 20.21 8.50 4.01
CA SER A 52 19.39 9.57 4.59
C SER A 52 20.18 10.29 5.67
N VAL A 53 20.24 11.61 5.57
CA VAL A 53 21.06 12.46 6.44
C VAL A 53 20.26 13.63 6.97
N GLN A 54 20.63 14.10 8.18
CA GLN A 54 20.01 15.21 8.88
C GLN A 54 20.96 16.41 8.93
N PHE A 55 20.60 17.49 8.29
CA PHE A 55 21.28 18.78 8.44
C PHE A 55 20.70 19.57 9.62
N THR A 56 21.44 20.55 10.11
CA THR A 56 21.00 21.44 11.19
C THR A 56 19.95 22.47 10.75
N GLU A 57 19.82 22.69 9.45
CA GLU A 57 18.86 23.61 8.83
C GLU A 57 18.31 22.98 7.55
N GLU A 58 17.24 23.59 7.01
CA GLU A 58 16.69 23.18 5.72
C GLU A 58 17.70 23.45 4.61
N MET A 59 18.04 22.41 3.85
CA MET A 59 19.02 22.47 2.77
C MET A 59 18.35 22.70 1.42
N ASP A 60 18.96 23.57 0.61
CA ASP A 60 18.62 23.63 -0.80
C ASP A 60 19.06 22.32 -1.51
N ILE A 61 18.08 21.61 -2.06
CA ILE A 61 18.31 20.36 -2.80
C ILE A 61 19.27 20.58 -3.97
N LEU A 62 19.27 21.76 -4.60
CA LEU A 62 20.20 22.08 -5.68
C LEU A 62 21.65 22.13 -5.18
N ALA A 63 21.89 22.67 -3.99
CA ALA A 63 23.22 22.66 -3.37
C ALA A 63 23.71 21.24 -3.08
N VAL A 64 22.85 20.39 -2.52
CA VAL A 64 23.17 18.98 -2.26
C VAL A 64 23.44 18.24 -3.59
N ARG A 65 22.65 18.48 -4.61
CA ARG A 65 22.82 17.92 -5.95
C ARG A 65 24.15 18.32 -6.59
N THR A 66 24.55 19.58 -6.42
CA THR A 66 25.84 20.07 -6.90
C THR A 66 27.01 19.40 -6.17
N ALA A 67 26.89 19.17 -4.86
CA ALA A 67 27.90 18.44 -4.11
C ALA A 67 28.02 16.97 -4.52
N MET A 68 26.96 16.40 -5.11
CA MET A 68 26.93 15.03 -5.62
C MET A 68 27.37 14.88 -7.08
N ASP A 69 27.80 15.96 -7.76
CA ASP A 69 28.29 15.95 -9.15
C ASP A 69 29.67 15.30 -9.30
N ASN A 70 30.56 15.51 -8.33
CA ASN A 70 31.95 15.02 -8.40
C ASN A 70 32.37 14.33 -7.10
N VAL A 71 31.72 13.19 -6.80
CA VAL A 71 32.00 12.42 -5.59
C VAL A 71 33.23 11.55 -5.80
N ASN A 72 34.33 11.88 -5.15
CA ASN A 72 35.56 11.08 -5.22
C ASN A 72 35.56 10.02 -4.10
N ILE A 73 35.53 8.76 -4.51
CA ILE A 73 35.57 7.60 -3.60
C ILE A 73 36.73 6.71 -4.06
N ASP A 74 37.77 6.62 -3.21
CA ASP A 74 38.97 5.79 -3.45
C ASP A 74 39.69 6.08 -4.77
N GLY A 75 39.66 7.33 -5.21
CA GLY A 75 40.27 7.75 -6.45
C GLY A 75 39.38 7.58 -7.71
N GLN A 76 38.19 7.04 -7.56
CA GLN A 76 37.20 7.02 -8.61
C GLN A 76 36.20 8.19 -8.42
N VAL A 77 35.88 8.88 -9.51
CA VAL A 77 34.97 10.01 -9.52
C VAL A 77 33.60 9.53 -10.02
N PHE A 78 32.56 9.79 -9.25
CA PHE A 78 31.18 9.45 -9.59
C PHE A 78 30.36 10.73 -9.71
N ASP A 79 29.46 10.77 -10.70
CA ASP A 79 28.44 11.80 -10.84
C ASP A 79 27.06 11.25 -10.40
N PHE A 80 26.55 11.74 -9.28
CA PHE A 80 25.22 11.42 -8.75
C PHE A 80 24.29 12.64 -8.79
N SER A 81 24.65 13.70 -9.51
CA SER A 81 23.86 14.93 -9.60
C SER A 81 22.48 14.71 -10.23
N LYS A 82 22.33 13.68 -11.06
CA LYS A 82 21.06 13.32 -11.74
C LYS A 82 20.23 12.32 -10.98
N GLU A 83 20.75 11.77 -9.88
CA GLU A 83 20.09 10.76 -9.09
C GLU A 83 19.00 11.37 -8.20
N GLU A 84 18.21 10.51 -7.56
CA GLU A 84 17.13 10.96 -6.70
C GLU A 84 17.67 11.57 -5.40
N ILE A 85 17.56 12.89 -5.29
CA ILE A 85 17.87 13.67 -4.09
C ILE A 85 16.64 14.49 -3.77
N LYS A 86 16.08 14.30 -2.55
CA LYS A 86 14.86 14.99 -2.11
C LYS A 86 14.85 15.23 -0.62
N HIS A 87 14.02 16.17 -0.18
CA HIS A 87 13.70 16.31 1.24
C HIS A 87 13.00 15.04 1.75
N PHE A 88 13.24 14.71 3.01
CA PHE A 88 12.79 13.46 3.61
C PHE A 88 12.35 13.70 5.07
N GLY A 89 11.07 13.69 5.32
CA GLY A 89 10.49 13.81 6.66
C GLY A 89 10.68 15.18 7.31
N GLU A 90 11.51 15.24 8.35
CA GLU A 90 11.70 16.46 9.14
C GLU A 90 12.52 17.52 8.40
N LEU A 91 12.43 18.76 8.92
CA LEU A 91 13.16 19.90 8.37
C LEU A 91 14.67 19.61 8.42
N GLY A 92 15.36 19.78 7.28
CA GLY A 92 16.78 19.50 7.15
C GLY A 92 17.13 18.05 6.85
N ALA A 93 16.17 17.12 6.83
CA ALA A 93 16.45 15.77 6.40
C ALA A 93 16.48 15.63 4.86
N VAL A 94 17.49 14.95 4.33
CA VAL A 94 17.68 14.70 2.90
C VAL A 94 17.90 13.23 2.63
N LEU A 95 17.15 12.70 1.66
CA LEU A 95 17.31 11.36 1.12
C LEU A 95 18.07 11.41 -0.19
N ILE A 96 19.07 10.55 -0.32
CA ILE A 96 19.88 10.39 -1.52
C ILE A 96 19.82 8.91 -1.89
N ARG A 97 19.45 8.65 -3.13
CA ARG A 97 19.44 7.31 -3.70
C ARG A 97 20.40 7.25 -4.85
N VAL A 98 21.27 6.26 -4.80
CA VAL A 98 22.30 6.01 -5.83
C VAL A 98 22.03 4.62 -6.42
N PRO A 99 22.08 4.45 -7.74
CA PRO A 99 21.93 3.15 -8.38
C PRO A 99 23.02 2.19 -7.93
N HIS A 100 22.81 0.89 -8.19
CA HIS A 100 23.84 -0.10 -7.95
C HIS A 100 25.04 0.15 -8.87
N ILE A 101 26.22 0.16 -8.30
CA ILE A 101 27.49 0.26 -9.02
C ILE A 101 28.19 -1.09 -8.88
N GLU A 102 28.51 -1.71 -10.02
CA GLU A 102 29.35 -2.90 -10.07
C GLU A 102 30.73 -2.52 -9.53
N ASP A 103 31.30 -3.35 -8.67
CA ASP A 103 32.58 -3.12 -8.00
C ASP A 103 32.62 -1.87 -7.07
N ALA A 104 31.45 -1.45 -6.56
CA ALA A 104 31.43 -0.38 -5.56
C ALA A 104 32.37 -0.71 -4.38
N PRO A 105 33.18 0.26 -3.92
CA PRO A 105 34.07 0.04 -2.79
C PRO A 105 33.35 -0.43 -1.53
N ASN A 106 34.04 -1.16 -0.68
CA ASN A 106 33.54 -1.52 0.63
C ASN A 106 33.10 -0.26 1.39
N ASN A 107 31.95 -0.34 2.06
CA ASN A 107 31.32 0.78 2.80
C ASN A 107 30.93 1.99 1.91
N PHE A 108 30.53 1.74 0.67
CA PHE A 108 30.15 2.78 -0.29
C PHE A 108 29.14 3.79 0.27
N ALA A 109 28.08 3.31 0.94
CA ALA A 109 27.11 4.17 1.60
C ALA A 109 27.75 5.10 2.63
N GLN A 110 28.71 4.60 3.41
CA GLN A 110 29.42 5.41 4.40
C GLN A 110 30.28 6.49 3.73
N LYS A 111 30.93 6.17 2.60
CA LYS A 111 31.77 7.13 1.87
C LYS A 111 30.94 8.25 1.26
N ILE A 112 29.71 7.96 0.80
CA ILE A 112 28.76 9.00 0.38
C ILE A 112 28.40 9.90 1.56
N VAL A 113 28.06 9.33 2.72
CA VAL A 113 27.81 10.10 3.95
C VAL A 113 28.99 11.00 4.30
N ASP A 114 30.20 10.45 4.26
CA ASP A 114 31.43 11.17 4.58
C ASP A 114 31.69 12.33 3.59
N HIS A 115 31.42 12.10 2.32
CA HIS A 115 31.53 13.14 1.30
C HIS A 115 30.58 14.30 1.58
N ILE A 116 29.28 14.00 1.84
CA ILE A 116 28.27 15.03 2.08
C ILE A 116 28.58 15.77 3.38
N TYR A 117 28.96 15.05 4.45
CA TYR A 117 29.33 15.64 5.74
C TYR A 117 30.44 16.67 5.57
N ASN A 118 31.46 16.35 4.79
CA ASN A 118 32.60 17.24 4.53
C ASN A 118 32.27 18.38 3.55
N ALA A 119 31.28 18.20 2.67
CA ALA A 119 30.90 19.22 1.69
C ALA A 119 30.13 20.40 2.31
N PHE A 120 29.54 20.21 3.50
CA PHE A 120 28.70 21.25 4.14
C PHE A 120 29.15 21.57 5.58
N PRO A 121 30.39 22.08 5.78
CA PRO A 121 30.88 22.45 7.10
C PRO A 121 29.98 23.55 7.72
N GLY A 122 29.59 23.38 8.97
CA GLY A 122 28.73 24.31 9.69
C GLY A 122 27.21 24.13 9.47
N LYS A 123 26.80 23.24 8.54
CA LYS A 123 25.38 22.88 8.32
C LYS A 123 25.06 21.44 8.74
N VAL A 124 26.04 20.75 9.24
CA VAL A 124 25.94 19.37 9.76
C VAL A 124 26.08 19.36 11.26
N PRO A 125 25.43 18.41 11.98
CA PRO A 125 25.63 18.23 13.42
C PRO A 125 27.10 17.97 13.76
N GLU A 126 27.54 18.43 14.92
CA GLU A 126 28.91 18.19 15.41
C GLU A 126 29.20 16.69 15.54
N ASN A 127 28.20 15.94 16.00
CA ASN A 127 28.30 14.50 16.09
C ASN A 127 27.81 13.86 14.79
N LYS A 128 28.70 13.16 14.09
CA LYS A 128 28.40 12.49 12.83
C LYS A 128 27.32 11.41 12.95
N THR A 129 27.14 10.84 14.14
CA THR A 129 26.06 9.86 14.37
C THR A 129 24.70 10.51 14.23
N ASP A 130 24.52 11.75 14.66
CA ASP A 130 23.27 12.49 14.60
C ASP A 130 22.98 12.99 13.17
N PHE A 131 24.01 13.03 12.31
CA PHE A 131 23.86 13.32 10.90
C PHE A 131 23.25 12.17 10.12
N ILE A 132 23.44 10.91 10.55
CA ILE A 132 23.03 9.72 9.80
C ILE A 132 21.66 9.25 10.30
N LEU A 133 20.59 9.52 9.52
CA LEU A 133 19.27 8.97 9.79
C LEU A 133 19.15 7.50 9.36
N GLY A 134 19.82 7.14 8.26
CA GLY A 134 19.83 5.79 7.75
C GLY A 134 20.76 5.61 6.55
N LYS A 135 21.26 4.41 6.39
CA LYS A 135 22.04 4.01 5.21
C LYS A 135 21.85 2.52 4.94
N GLY A 136 21.83 2.15 3.68
CA GLY A 136 21.72 0.77 3.26
C GLY A 136 22.13 0.56 1.81
N THR A 137 22.62 -0.64 1.52
CA THR A 137 22.94 -1.05 0.14
C THR A 137 22.32 -2.43 -0.12
N VAL A 138 21.63 -2.55 -1.23
CA VAL A 138 21.01 -3.80 -1.69
C VAL A 138 21.60 -4.15 -3.05
N SER A 139 22.08 -5.38 -3.22
CA SER A 139 22.53 -5.83 -4.55
C SER A 139 21.32 -6.11 -5.46
N PRO A 140 21.44 -5.92 -6.79
CA PRO A 140 20.36 -6.21 -7.74
C PRO A 140 19.89 -7.68 -7.70
N LYS A 141 20.79 -8.61 -7.40
CA LYS A 141 20.47 -10.04 -7.26
C LYS A 141 19.51 -10.26 -6.08
N ILE A 142 19.80 -9.64 -4.93
CA ILE A 142 18.90 -9.70 -3.75
C ILE A 142 17.58 -9.01 -4.07
N GLY A 143 17.62 -7.84 -4.72
CA GLY A 143 16.41 -7.10 -5.10
C GLY A 143 15.50 -7.90 -6.02
N SER A 144 16.05 -8.57 -7.05
CA SER A 144 15.26 -9.41 -7.95
C SER A 144 14.68 -10.64 -7.24
N GLU A 145 15.42 -11.26 -6.33
CA GLU A 145 14.93 -12.37 -5.51
C GLU A 145 13.79 -11.94 -4.59
N LEU A 146 13.92 -10.78 -3.94
CA LEU A 146 12.88 -10.21 -3.08
C LEU A 146 11.63 -9.86 -3.88
N SER A 147 11.77 -9.31 -5.09
CA SER A 147 10.65 -9.04 -5.99
C SER A 147 9.88 -10.31 -6.34
N GLY A 148 10.58 -11.37 -6.71
CA GLY A 148 9.97 -12.68 -6.98
C GLY A 148 9.23 -13.26 -5.76
N LYS A 149 9.84 -13.17 -4.57
CA LYS A 149 9.22 -13.61 -3.30
C LYS A 149 7.98 -12.78 -2.94
N ALA A 150 8.01 -11.46 -3.17
CA ALA A 150 6.87 -10.58 -2.93
C ALA A 150 5.66 -10.95 -3.80
N VAL A 151 5.87 -11.15 -5.10
CA VAL A 151 4.81 -11.59 -6.03
C VAL A 151 4.26 -12.97 -5.60
N MET A 152 5.15 -13.91 -5.27
CA MET A 152 4.75 -15.25 -4.82
C MET A 152 3.94 -15.17 -3.51
N ALA A 153 4.32 -14.32 -2.57
CA ALA A 153 3.59 -14.14 -1.31
C ALA A 153 2.16 -13.62 -1.55
N ILE A 154 1.97 -12.65 -2.45
CA ILE A 154 0.65 -12.13 -2.80
C ILE A 154 -0.20 -13.22 -3.46
N ILE A 155 0.33 -13.91 -4.46
CA ILE A 155 -0.41 -14.97 -5.17
C ILE A 155 -0.76 -16.12 -4.23
N SER A 156 0.18 -16.56 -3.39
CA SER A 156 -0.05 -17.64 -2.42
C SER A 156 -1.08 -17.23 -1.37
N SER A 157 -1.05 -15.99 -0.89
CA SER A 157 -2.03 -15.46 0.04
C SER A 157 -3.44 -15.48 -0.55
N LEU A 158 -3.61 -14.96 -1.76
CA LEU A 158 -4.90 -14.99 -2.47
C LEU A 158 -5.40 -16.43 -2.71
N GLY A 159 -4.50 -17.33 -3.10
CA GLY A 159 -4.82 -18.75 -3.30
C GLY A 159 -5.28 -19.45 -2.03
N LEU A 160 -4.58 -19.25 -0.91
CA LEU A 160 -4.95 -19.80 0.39
C LEU A 160 -6.28 -19.22 0.90
N ILE A 161 -6.52 -17.94 0.68
CA ILE A 161 -7.79 -17.28 1.03
C ILE A 161 -8.93 -17.86 0.18
N LEU A 162 -8.72 -18.02 -1.13
CA LEU A 162 -9.70 -18.66 -2.02
C LEU A 162 -10.08 -20.05 -1.52
N LEU A 163 -9.07 -20.86 -1.20
CA LEU A 163 -9.27 -22.21 -0.65
C LEU A 163 -10.04 -22.16 0.67
N TYR A 164 -9.62 -21.33 1.61
CA TYR A 164 -10.28 -21.20 2.92
C TYR A 164 -11.76 -20.79 2.78
N ILE A 165 -12.06 -19.76 1.97
CA ILE A 165 -13.42 -19.30 1.78
C ILE A 165 -14.27 -20.35 1.03
N SER A 166 -13.70 -21.05 0.05
CA SER A 166 -14.41 -22.11 -0.67
C SER A 166 -14.80 -23.28 0.22
N ILE A 167 -13.98 -23.60 1.23
CA ILE A 167 -14.30 -24.64 2.23
C ILE A 167 -15.31 -24.12 3.26
N ARG A 168 -15.17 -22.87 3.72
CA ARG A 168 -15.99 -22.28 4.77
C ARG A 168 -17.36 -21.81 4.28
N PHE A 169 -17.44 -21.40 2.99
CA PHE A 169 -18.62 -20.90 2.31
C PHE A 169 -18.82 -21.62 0.97
N GLU A 170 -19.80 -21.22 0.21
CA GLU A 170 -19.96 -21.67 -1.17
C GLU A 170 -18.97 -20.97 -2.10
N PHE A 171 -18.57 -21.64 -3.18
CA PHE A 171 -17.59 -21.11 -4.16
C PHE A 171 -17.94 -19.72 -4.71
N ARG A 172 -19.23 -19.40 -4.82
CA ARG A 172 -19.71 -18.07 -5.25
C ARG A 172 -19.26 -16.95 -4.31
N PHE A 173 -19.27 -17.20 -3.00
CA PHE A 173 -18.75 -16.24 -2.02
C PHE A 173 -17.25 -16.08 -2.12
N ALA A 174 -16.53 -17.17 -2.40
CA ALA A 174 -15.09 -17.11 -2.58
C ALA A 174 -14.70 -16.24 -3.78
N LEU A 175 -15.41 -16.36 -4.90
CA LEU A 175 -15.18 -15.50 -6.08
C LEU A 175 -15.47 -14.02 -5.78
N GLY A 176 -16.56 -13.74 -5.06
CA GLY A 176 -16.88 -12.37 -4.62
C GLY A 176 -15.81 -11.77 -3.73
N ALA A 177 -15.29 -12.54 -2.77
CA ALA A 177 -14.22 -12.10 -1.89
C ALA A 177 -12.91 -11.83 -2.64
N ILE A 178 -12.47 -12.76 -3.50
CA ILE A 178 -11.23 -12.58 -4.29
C ILE A 178 -11.33 -11.37 -5.21
N ALA A 179 -12.48 -11.16 -5.83
CA ALA A 179 -12.68 -9.97 -6.68
C ALA A 179 -12.56 -8.67 -5.87
N ALA A 180 -13.12 -8.62 -4.65
CA ALA A 180 -12.98 -7.46 -3.76
C ALA A 180 -11.52 -7.27 -3.31
N LEU A 181 -10.82 -8.31 -2.91
CA LEU A 181 -9.41 -8.23 -2.51
C LEU A 181 -8.51 -7.78 -3.66
N THR A 182 -8.74 -8.30 -4.86
CA THR A 182 -8.02 -7.87 -6.07
C THR A 182 -8.28 -6.39 -6.38
N HIS A 183 -9.55 -5.96 -6.27
CA HIS A 183 -9.93 -4.56 -6.41
C HIS A 183 -9.16 -3.67 -5.42
N ASP A 184 -9.10 -4.04 -4.14
CA ASP A 184 -8.48 -3.25 -3.08
C ASP A 184 -6.96 -3.07 -3.31
N VAL A 185 -6.28 -4.16 -3.70
CA VAL A 185 -4.86 -4.12 -4.06
C VAL A 185 -4.63 -3.25 -5.31
N LEU A 186 -5.46 -3.40 -6.35
CA LEU A 186 -5.32 -2.61 -7.59
C LEU A 186 -5.59 -1.12 -7.35
N VAL A 187 -6.59 -0.78 -6.55
CA VAL A 187 -6.88 0.62 -6.19
C VAL A 187 -5.73 1.22 -5.40
N THR A 188 -5.22 0.52 -4.38
CA THR A 188 -4.12 0.99 -3.56
C THR A 188 -2.84 1.16 -4.40
N LEU A 189 -2.49 0.18 -5.23
CA LEU A 189 -1.36 0.26 -6.15
C LEU A 189 -1.51 1.39 -7.16
N GLY A 190 -2.72 1.57 -7.70
CA GLY A 190 -3.04 2.64 -8.64
C GLY A 190 -2.87 4.03 -8.03
N ILE A 191 -3.35 4.23 -6.80
CA ILE A 191 -3.18 5.50 -6.06
C ILE A 191 -1.70 5.77 -5.79
N PHE A 192 -0.93 4.74 -5.39
CA PHE A 192 0.52 4.87 -5.20
C PHE A 192 1.24 5.29 -6.49
N SER A 193 0.85 4.70 -7.62
CA SER A 193 1.39 5.08 -8.94
C SER A 193 1.05 6.53 -9.31
N LEU A 194 -0.20 6.95 -9.12
CA LEU A 194 -0.64 8.32 -9.41
C LEU A 194 0.07 9.37 -8.56
N LEU A 195 0.34 9.05 -7.30
CA LEU A 195 1.04 9.95 -6.36
C LEU A 195 2.57 9.85 -6.45
N GLY A 196 3.11 8.93 -7.28
CA GLY A 196 4.55 8.73 -7.46
C GLY A 196 5.25 8.10 -6.25
N TYR A 197 4.49 7.46 -5.34
CA TYR A 197 5.05 6.73 -4.20
C TYR A 197 5.73 5.44 -4.64
N GLU A 198 6.78 5.07 -3.91
CA GLU A 198 7.53 3.86 -4.19
C GLU A 198 6.96 2.65 -3.49
N ILE A 199 7.08 1.51 -4.16
CA ILE A 199 6.77 0.20 -3.58
C ILE A 199 8.05 -0.35 -2.96
N SER A 200 8.03 -0.49 -1.63
CA SER A 200 9.10 -1.06 -0.80
C SER A 200 8.62 -2.34 -0.11
N LEU A 201 9.51 -3.05 0.59
CA LEU A 201 9.12 -4.24 1.37
C LEU A 201 8.02 -3.95 2.41
N PRO A 202 8.08 -2.84 3.18
CA PRO A 202 6.97 -2.46 4.05
C PRO A 202 5.64 -2.26 3.31
N ILE A 203 5.64 -1.75 2.07
CA ILE A 203 4.42 -1.59 1.28
C ILE A 203 3.84 -2.94 0.86
N ILE A 204 4.69 -3.91 0.50
CA ILE A 204 4.22 -5.29 0.25
C ILE A 204 3.57 -5.88 1.51
N ALA A 205 4.17 -5.67 2.69
CA ALA A 205 3.57 -6.09 3.95
C ALA A 205 2.21 -5.39 4.20
N ALA A 206 2.09 -4.09 3.83
CA ALA A 206 0.81 -3.38 3.88
C ALA A 206 -0.23 -4.03 2.96
N PHE A 207 0.11 -4.37 1.71
CA PHE A 207 -0.81 -5.05 0.80
C PHE A 207 -1.31 -6.39 1.35
N LEU A 208 -0.41 -7.22 1.90
CA LEU A 208 -0.81 -8.47 2.54
C LEU A 208 -1.70 -8.25 3.77
N THR A 209 -1.44 -7.20 4.52
CA THR A 209 -2.26 -6.81 5.68
C THR A 209 -3.64 -6.31 5.24
N ILE A 210 -3.72 -5.50 4.19
CA ILE A 210 -4.98 -5.01 3.59
C ILE A 210 -5.84 -6.19 3.13
N VAL A 211 -5.24 -7.18 2.48
CA VAL A 211 -5.94 -8.40 2.04
C VAL A 211 -6.59 -9.11 3.22
N GLY A 212 -5.88 -9.31 4.32
CA GLY A 212 -6.43 -9.92 5.52
C GLY A 212 -7.50 -9.06 6.22
N TYR A 213 -7.28 -7.74 6.25
CA TYR A 213 -8.19 -6.79 6.87
C TYR A 213 -9.52 -6.67 6.11
N SER A 214 -9.47 -6.45 4.80
CA SER A 214 -10.66 -6.34 3.93
C SER A 214 -11.51 -7.61 3.96
N LEU A 215 -10.84 -8.77 4.02
CA LEU A 215 -11.51 -10.05 4.12
C LEU A 215 -12.38 -10.17 5.38
N ASN A 216 -11.99 -9.56 6.50
CA ASN A 216 -12.75 -9.65 7.75
C ASN A 216 -14.16 -9.05 7.59
N ASP A 217 -14.29 -7.88 6.98
CA ASP A 217 -15.60 -7.25 6.76
C ASP A 217 -16.44 -8.04 5.75
N THR A 218 -15.81 -8.54 4.69
CA THR A 218 -16.46 -9.39 3.68
C THR A 218 -17.04 -10.67 4.31
N ILE A 219 -16.28 -11.35 5.18
CA ILE A 219 -16.74 -12.56 5.89
C ILE A 219 -17.94 -12.26 6.79
N VAL A 220 -17.92 -11.13 7.51
CA VAL A 220 -19.03 -10.73 8.39
C VAL A 220 -20.33 -10.55 7.60
N ILE A 221 -20.25 -9.87 6.45
CA ILE A 221 -21.41 -9.71 5.57
C ILE A 221 -21.87 -11.06 5.03
N PHE A 222 -20.97 -11.92 4.60
CA PHE A 222 -21.30 -13.24 4.03
C PHE A 222 -21.90 -14.19 5.05
N ASP A 223 -21.40 -14.22 6.28
CA ASP A 223 -22.03 -14.99 7.36
C ASP A 223 -23.46 -14.50 7.61
N ARG A 224 -23.68 -13.18 7.63
CA ARG A 224 -25.00 -12.60 7.81
C ARG A 224 -25.96 -12.90 6.66
N ILE A 225 -25.47 -12.88 5.42
CA ILE A 225 -26.25 -13.32 4.24
C ILE A 225 -26.71 -14.77 4.42
N ARG A 226 -25.79 -15.67 4.81
CA ARG A 226 -26.14 -17.10 5.01
C ARG A 226 -27.16 -17.31 6.13
N GLU A 227 -27.09 -16.55 7.21
CA GLU A 227 -28.09 -16.58 8.28
C GLU A 227 -29.45 -16.15 7.75
N ASN A 228 -29.50 -15.01 7.05
CA ASN A 228 -30.74 -14.43 6.55
C ASN A 228 -31.39 -15.25 5.43
N ILE A 229 -30.63 -15.97 4.60
CA ILE A 229 -31.17 -16.94 3.63
C ILE A 229 -31.98 -18.03 4.32
N LYS A 230 -31.50 -18.52 5.48
CA LYS A 230 -32.24 -19.58 6.25
C LYS A 230 -33.50 -19.07 6.90
N LEU A 231 -33.53 -17.79 7.28
CA LEU A 231 -34.62 -17.16 8.00
C LEU A 231 -35.73 -16.65 7.06
N SER A 232 -35.41 -16.22 5.87
CA SER A 232 -36.37 -15.61 4.93
C SER A 232 -36.61 -16.52 3.73
N LYS A 233 -37.87 -16.93 3.61
CA LYS A 233 -38.33 -17.77 2.48
C LYS A 233 -39.06 -16.99 1.40
N ARG A 234 -39.36 -15.70 1.62
CA ARG A 234 -40.20 -14.88 0.71
C ARG A 234 -39.42 -13.73 0.05
N ASP A 235 -38.32 -13.31 0.61
CA ASP A 235 -37.55 -12.19 0.10
C ASP A 235 -36.71 -12.64 -1.10
N THR A 236 -36.48 -11.75 -2.02
CA THR A 236 -35.53 -11.95 -3.13
C THR A 236 -34.11 -12.00 -2.59
N TYR A 237 -33.20 -12.67 -3.29
CA TYR A 237 -31.78 -12.76 -2.89
C TYR A 237 -31.14 -11.38 -2.72
N SER A 238 -31.46 -10.43 -3.59
CA SER A 238 -30.96 -9.05 -3.51
C SER A 238 -31.46 -8.32 -2.26
N GLU A 239 -32.73 -8.53 -1.83
CA GLU A 239 -33.27 -7.96 -0.58
C GLU A 239 -32.60 -8.57 0.64
N ILE A 240 -32.34 -9.88 0.63
CA ILE A 240 -31.62 -10.56 1.71
C ILE A 240 -30.23 -9.99 1.85
N VAL A 241 -29.48 -9.83 0.75
CA VAL A 241 -28.13 -9.26 0.74
C VAL A 241 -28.15 -7.81 1.25
N ASN A 242 -29.08 -6.98 0.76
CA ASN A 242 -29.19 -5.57 1.19
C ASN A 242 -29.50 -5.45 2.69
N ARG A 243 -30.39 -6.29 3.21
CA ARG A 243 -30.70 -6.35 4.64
C ARG A 243 -29.48 -6.79 5.44
N SER A 244 -28.77 -7.83 5.02
CA SER A 244 -27.59 -8.35 5.70
C SER A 244 -26.47 -7.32 5.81
N MET A 245 -26.27 -6.49 4.78
CA MET A 245 -25.34 -5.37 4.81
C MET A 245 -25.76 -4.31 5.85
N ASN A 246 -27.03 -3.92 5.90
CA ASN A 246 -27.54 -2.97 6.90
C ASN A 246 -27.35 -3.50 8.34
N GLU A 247 -27.63 -4.78 8.57
CA GLU A 247 -27.48 -5.41 9.88
C GLU A 247 -26.00 -5.52 10.32
N SER A 248 -25.07 -5.65 9.38
CA SER A 248 -23.62 -5.73 9.63
C SER A 248 -22.95 -4.35 9.71
N LEU A 249 -23.60 -3.31 9.21
CA LEU A 249 -23.01 -1.98 8.99
C LEU A 249 -22.41 -1.37 10.27
N SER A 250 -23.11 -1.46 11.40
CA SER A 250 -22.62 -0.91 12.67
C SER A 250 -21.31 -1.56 13.12
N ARG A 251 -21.15 -2.86 12.91
CA ARG A 251 -19.91 -3.59 13.22
C ARG A 251 -18.79 -3.16 12.27
N THR A 252 -19.05 -3.16 10.98
CA THR A 252 -18.09 -2.76 9.95
C THR A 252 -17.58 -1.34 10.18
N ILE A 253 -18.46 -0.37 10.44
CA ILE A 253 -18.05 1.01 10.73
C ILE A 253 -17.17 1.09 11.98
N VAL A 254 -17.53 0.39 13.06
CA VAL A 254 -16.73 0.42 14.31
C VAL A 254 -15.34 -0.17 14.07
N THR A 255 -15.24 -1.32 13.43
CA THR A 255 -13.95 -1.98 13.15
C THR A 255 -13.08 -1.13 12.22
N SER A 256 -13.67 -0.56 11.17
CA SER A 256 -12.94 0.27 10.21
C SER A 256 -12.52 1.60 10.82
N LEU A 257 -13.38 2.25 11.60
CA LEU A 257 -13.05 3.53 12.24
C LEU A 257 -11.95 3.37 13.29
N THR A 258 -12.01 2.33 14.12
CA THR A 258 -10.97 2.09 15.14
C THR A 258 -9.61 1.81 14.49
N THR A 259 -9.56 1.02 13.44
CA THR A 259 -8.32 0.76 12.70
C THR A 259 -7.85 2.02 11.98
N PHE A 260 -8.77 2.75 11.33
CA PHE A 260 -8.45 4.02 10.65
C PHE A 260 -7.79 5.02 11.61
N ILE A 261 -8.34 5.20 12.83
CA ILE A 261 -7.75 6.11 13.84
C ILE A 261 -6.32 5.69 14.16
N VAL A 262 -6.06 4.40 14.40
CA VAL A 262 -4.72 3.91 14.74
C VAL A 262 -3.75 4.15 13.58
N VAL A 263 -4.11 3.78 12.36
CA VAL A 263 -3.21 3.97 11.20
C VAL A 263 -3.06 5.43 10.82
N PHE A 264 -4.07 6.28 11.09
CA PHE A 264 -3.98 7.73 10.90
C PHE A 264 -2.98 8.37 11.88
N ILE A 265 -3.02 7.97 13.15
CA ILE A 265 -2.03 8.39 14.15
C ILE A 265 -0.62 7.91 13.73
N LEU A 266 -0.51 6.68 13.24
CA LEU A 266 0.75 6.13 12.75
C LEU A 266 1.26 6.89 11.51
N TRP A 267 0.37 7.29 10.61
CA TRP A 267 0.70 8.12 9.46
C TRP A 267 1.21 9.50 9.87
N PHE A 268 0.60 10.11 10.89
CA PHE A 268 0.93 11.47 11.33
C PHE A 268 2.19 11.53 12.19
N PHE A 269 2.39 10.54 13.08
CA PHE A 269 3.49 10.54 14.07
C PHE A 269 4.55 9.45 13.83
N GLY A 270 4.34 8.54 12.89
CA GLY A 270 5.17 7.32 12.76
C GLY A 270 6.52 7.50 12.08
N GLY A 271 6.87 8.75 11.68
CA GLY A 271 8.11 9.00 10.95
C GLY A 271 8.09 8.42 9.52
N GLU A 272 9.12 8.76 8.75
CA GLU A 272 9.15 8.59 7.30
C GLU A 272 9.08 7.12 6.84
N VAL A 273 9.77 6.22 7.54
CA VAL A 273 9.83 4.78 7.17
C VAL A 273 8.44 4.14 7.22
N ILE A 274 7.61 4.57 8.20
CA ILE A 274 6.28 4.01 8.45
C ILE A 274 5.20 4.80 7.72
N HIS A 275 5.47 6.06 7.34
CA HIS A 275 4.51 6.97 6.73
C HIS A 275 3.81 6.36 5.51
N ASN A 276 4.57 5.86 4.55
CA ASN A 276 4.02 5.25 3.33
C ASN A 276 3.29 3.94 3.61
N PHE A 277 3.76 3.14 4.58
CA PHE A 277 3.05 1.94 5.05
C PHE A 277 1.69 2.32 5.63
N ALA A 278 1.66 3.32 6.52
CA ALA A 278 0.43 3.79 7.14
C ALA A 278 -0.53 4.40 6.10
N LEU A 279 -0.02 5.14 5.11
CA LEU A 279 -0.83 5.64 4.00
C LEU A 279 -1.47 4.51 3.20
N ALA A 280 -0.70 3.47 2.85
CA ALA A 280 -1.25 2.29 2.18
C ALA A 280 -2.38 1.65 3.01
N MET A 281 -2.17 1.51 4.32
CA MET A 281 -3.17 0.97 5.24
C MET A 281 -4.41 1.86 5.34
N ILE A 282 -4.27 3.20 5.37
CA ILE A 282 -5.41 4.14 5.35
C ILE A 282 -6.27 3.92 4.10
N ILE A 283 -5.62 3.90 2.93
CA ILE A 283 -6.31 3.63 1.66
C ILE A 283 -6.99 2.26 1.72
N GLY A 284 -6.27 1.24 2.14
CA GLY A 284 -6.77 -0.13 2.23
C GLY A 284 -7.97 -0.30 3.16
N VAL A 285 -7.98 0.37 4.31
CA VAL A 285 -9.12 0.34 5.25
C VAL A 285 -10.36 0.98 4.63
N ILE A 286 -10.22 2.14 3.98
CA ILE A 286 -11.32 2.85 3.32
C ILE A 286 -11.86 2.01 2.15
N VAL A 287 -10.96 1.55 1.29
CA VAL A 287 -11.31 0.81 0.07
C VAL A 287 -11.86 -0.57 0.41
N GLY A 288 -11.31 -1.27 1.41
CA GLY A 288 -11.77 -2.58 1.85
C GLY A 288 -13.18 -2.54 2.45
N THR A 289 -13.47 -1.49 3.24
CA THR A 289 -14.84 -1.28 3.75
C THR A 289 -15.83 -1.03 2.60
N TYR A 290 -15.44 -0.25 1.61
CA TYR A 290 -16.24 0.01 0.43
C TYR A 290 -16.42 -1.26 -0.43
N SER A 291 -15.36 -2.01 -0.68
CA SER A 291 -15.38 -3.16 -1.60
C SER A 291 -16.20 -4.33 -1.08
N SER A 292 -16.25 -4.56 0.24
CA SER A 292 -17.10 -5.58 0.85
C SER A 292 -18.59 -5.36 0.54
N ILE A 293 -19.03 -4.09 0.47
CA ILE A 293 -20.41 -3.68 0.17
C ILE A 293 -20.66 -3.63 -1.33
N TYR A 294 -19.80 -2.96 -2.10
CA TYR A 294 -20.08 -2.58 -3.49
C TYR A 294 -19.38 -3.43 -4.55
N ILE A 295 -18.45 -4.32 -4.16
CA ILE A 295 -17.78 -5.25 -5.07
C ILE A 295 -18.13 -6.69 -4.72
N ALA A 296 -17.83 -7.16 -3.50
CA ALA A 296 -18.05 -8.54 -3.10
C ALA A 296 -19.54 -8.92 -3.17
N SER A 297 -20.40 -8.14 -2.52
CA SER A 297 -21.84 -8.44 -2.42
C SER A 297 -22.58 -8.44 -3.77
N PRO A 298 -22.41 -7.46 -4.68
CA PRO A 298 -23.00 -7.50 -6.00
C PRO A 298 -22.54 -8.67 -6.87
N ILE A 299 -21.26 -9.08 -6.77
CA ILE A 299 -20.74 -10.23 -7.50
C ILE A 299 -21.43 -11.52 -7.02
N VAL A 300 -21.62 -11.69 -5.72
CA VAL A 300 -22.32 -12.85 -5.19
C VAL A 300 -23.76 -12.90 -5.67
N ILE A 301 -24.48 -11.75 -5.74
CA ILE A 301 -25.83 -11.69 -6.31
C ILE A 301 -25.79 -12.12 -7.78
N HIS A 302 -24.89 -11.55 -8.57
CA HIS A 302 -24.80 -11.86 -10.02
C HIS A 302 -24.54 -13.36 -10.26
N LEU A 303 -23.64 -13.95 -9.49
CA LEU A 303 -23.32 -15.38 -9.62
C LEU A 303 -24.48 -16.29 -9.12
N HIS A 304 -25.26 -15.82 -8.15
CA HIS A 304 -26.47 -16.52 -7.70
C HIS A 304 -27.54 -16.52 -8.78
N ASP A 305 -27.84 -15.35 -9.36
CA ASP A 305 -28.90 -15.18 -10.37
C ASP A 305 -28.59 -15.97 -11.65
N ASN A 306 -27.30 -16.10 -12.03
CA ASN A 306 -26.89 -16.88 -13.18
C ASN A 306 -26.91 -18.40 -12.95
N ALA A 307 -26.83 -18.85 -11.71
CA ALA A 307 -26.90 -20.28 -11.38
C ALA A 307 -28.34 -20.82 -11.34
N ILE A 308 -29.34 -19.94 -11.34
CA ILE A 308 -30.78 -20.30 -11.32
C ILE A 308 -31.37 -20.27 -12.74
N LYS A 309 -30.69 -19.61 -13.67
CA LYS A 309 -31.04 -19.62 -15.10
C LYS A 309 -30.51 -20.86 -15.79
#